data_b5172cccbb9bdcf0bdb1a2b6823c5b23
#
_entry.id   b5172cccbb9bdcf0bdb1a2b6823c5b23
#
_cell.length_a   1.000
_cell.length_b   1.000
_cell.length_c   1.000
_cell.angle_alpha   90.00
_cell.angle_beta   90.00
_cell.angle_gamma   90.00
#
_symmetry.space_group_name_H-M   'P 1'
#
loop_
_entity.id
_entity.type
_entity.pdbx_description
1 polymer ?
#
loop_
_entity_poly.entity_id
_entity_poly.type
_entity_poly.pdbx_seq_one_letter_code
_entity_poly.pdbx_strand_id
1 'polypeptide(L)'
;HANMNAYEIGDDETRKNKVSDKGTIYAGDLQFAQTTGNAASDKKQSARKQAMKLIRDAWDSDNKAVSQRDQIAQQKEEKLKEVRECNEELKQIRESKEIARQSYGVDSDSQEQKDLELLEKYQDYQKGVQTDDFSKEEIDRLKELQNTPLTDYQTRALQLNAQKDVILNKKDRAQRNVTSLTEAAADAKLDQLKSQDMQKAQDAADELLDASDKDAFGMLIQDAVDHIDEKQEEEKEKAEEAQEKRDEQQEKID
;
A
#
# COMPACT_ATOMS: atom_id res chain seq x y z
N HIS A 1 -38.51 22.42 39.00
CA HIS A 1 -39.71 21.84 38.35
C HIS A 1 -39.37 21.66 36.87
N ALA A 2 -38.89 20.48 36.51
CA ALA A 2 -38.75 20.10 35.13
C ALA A 2 -40.08 19.59 34.61
N ASN A 3 -40.65 20.28 33.63
CA ASN A 3 -41.82 19.80 32.88
C ASN A 3 -41.37 18.58 32.06
N MET A 4 -41.76 17.41 32.50
CA MET A 4 -41.64 16.21 31.68
C MET A 4 -42.77 16.19 30.65
N ASN A 5 -42.40 16.17 29.39
CA ASN A 5 -43.34 16.02 28.29
C ASN A 5 -43.97 14.63 28.31
N ALA A 6 -45.30 14.61 28.18
CA ALA A 6 -46.05 13.38 27.98
C ALA A 6 -45.83 12.85 26.57
N TYR A 7 -45.55 11.57 26.43
CA TYR A 7 -45.47 10.88 25.13
C TYR A 7 -46.80 10.15 24.90
N GLU A 8 -47.46 10.49 23.80
CA GLU A 8 -48.57 9.70 23.26
C GLU A 8 -47.99 8.49 22.52
N ILE A 9 -48.36 7.30 23.01
CA ILE A 9 -48.01 6.04 22.34
C ILE A 9 -49.15 5.75 21.37
N GLY A 10 -48.85 5.91 20.06
CA GLY A 10 -49.76 5.51 19.00
C GLY A 10 -50.04 4.00 19.02
N ASP A 11 -51.29 3.65 18.66
CA ASP A 11 -51.80 2.27 18.60
C ASP A 11 -50.98 1.43 17.63
N ASP A 12 -50.05 0.64 18.16
CA ASP A 12 -49.48 -0.50 17.46
C ASP A 12 -50.19 -1.77 17.94
N GLU A 13 -51.04 -2.35 17.08
CA GLU A 13 -51.91 -3.48 17.38
C GLU A 13 -51.19 -4.77 17.86
N THR A 14 -49.89 -4.77 17.96
CA THR A 14 -49.09 -5.96 18.31
C THR A 14 -48.66 -6.02 19.77
N ARG A 15 -48.88 -4.97 20.59
CA ARG A 15 -48.50 -4.96 22.01
C ARG A 15 -49.70 -4.94 22.93
N LYS A 16 -50.30 -6.11 23.15
CA LYS A 16 -51.31 -6.31 24.20
C LYS A 16 -50.71 -6.26 25.61
N ASN A 17 -50.29 -5.09 26.07
CA ASN A 17 -50.17 -4.83 27.49
C ASN A 17 -51.37 -3.94 27.89
N LYS A 18 -52.16 -4.38 28.84
CA LYS A 18 -53.31 -3.63 29.42
C LYS A 18 -52.79 -2.31 30.00
N VAL A 19 -52.81 -1.28 29.19
CA VAL A 19 -52.70 0.10 29.66
C VAL A 19 -54.11 0.61 29.88
N SER A 20 -54.37 1.20 31.03
CA SER A 20 -55.69 1.78 31.41
C SER A 20 -56.11 2.82 30.38
N ASP A 21 -57.44 2.97 30.22
CA ASP A 21 -58.19 3.69 29.18
C ASP A 21 -57.83 5.16 28.88
N LYS A 22 -56.65 5.66 29.25
CA LYS A 22 -56.22 7.05 28.97
C LYS A 22 -54.91 7.22 28.24
N GLY A 23 -54.31 6.15 27.76
CA GLY A 23 -53.20 6.20 26.78
C GLY A 23 -51.91 6.97 27.11
N THR A 24 -51.81 7.57 28.32
CA THR A 24 -50.67 8.41 28.70
C THR A 24 -50.03 7.89 29.98
N ILE A 25 -48.77 7.49 29.92
CA ILE A 25 -48.00 7.07 31.09
C ILE A 25 -46.94 8.12 31.36
N TYR A 26 -46.87 8.63 32.57
CA TYR A 26 -45.83 9.53 33.03
C TYR A 26 -44.67 8.71 33.60
N ALA A 27 -43.47 8.89 33.06
CA ALA A 27 -42.27 8.15 33.49
C ALA A 27 -41.96 8.36 35.00
N GLY A 28 -42.38 9.48 35.59
CA GLY A 28 -42.25 9.77 37.03
C GLY A 28 -43.12 8.94 37.96
N ASP A 29 -44.20 8.33 37.44
CA ASP A 29 -45.15 7.52 38.21
C ASP A 29 -44.76 6.04 38.32
N LEU A 30 -43.70 5.65 37.61
CA LEU A 30 -43.18 4.29 37.64
C LEU A 30 -42.18 4.12 38.78
N GLN A 31 -42.42 3.16 39.68
CA GLN A 31 -41.54 2.87 40.84
C GLN A 31 -40.06 2.59 40.44
N PHE A 32 -39.81 2.24 39.21
CA PHE A 32 -38.49 1.97 38.65
C PHE A 32 -37.96 3.09 37.72
N ALA A 33 -38.65 4.22 37.63
CA ALA A 33 -38.29 5.33 36.72
C ALA A 33 -36.87 5.86 36.96
N GLN A 34 -36.43 5.86 38.23
CA GLN A 34 -35.07 6.29 38.57
C GLN A 34 -33.99 5.28 38.13
N THR A 35 -34.25 3.99 38.28
CA THR A 35 -33.31 2.93 37.87
C THR A 35 -33.25 2.79 36.34
N THR A 36 -34.39 2.93 35.65
CA THR A 36 -34.50 2.90 34.19
C THR A 36 -33.89 4.15 33.54
N GLY A 37 -34.07 5.32 34.18
CA GLY A 37 -33.45 6.57 33.73
C GLY A 37 -31.93 6.54 33.81
N ASN A 38 -31.39 5.96 34.89
CA ASN A 38 -29.94 5.76 35.01
C ASN A 38 -29.45 4.74 33.97
N ALA A 39 -30.15 3.62 33.78
CA ALA A 39 -29.81 2.62 32.77
C ALA A 39 -29.87 3.18 31.34
N ALA A 40 -30.87 4.03 31.04
CA ALA A 40 -30.98 4.71 29.74
C ALA A 40 -29.82 5.71 29.52
N SER A 41 -29.45 6.46 30.58
CA SER A 41 -28.30 7.38 30.53
C SER A 41 -26.98 6.66 30.37
N ASP A 42 -26.76 5.55 31.08
CA ASP A 42 -25.57 4.73 30.99
C ASP A 42 -25.42 4.11 29.58
N LYS A 43 -26.52 3.66 29.00
CA LYS A 43 -26.57 3.13 27.64
C LYS A 43 -26.25 4.23 26.60
N LYS A 44 -26.82 5.42 26.75
CA LYS A 44 -26.57 6.58 25.91
C LYS A 44 -25.08 6.99 25.98
N GLN A 45 -24.50 6.99 27.18
CA GLN A 45 -23.07 7.24 27.37
C GLN A 45 -22.19 6.14 26.74
N SER A 46 -22.64 4.88 26.86
CA SER A 46 -21.95 3.74 26.23
C SER A 46 -22.00 3.84 24.72
N ALA A 47 -23.17 4.16 24.12
CA ALA A 47 -23.31 4.37 22.69
C ALA A 47 -22.38 5.49 22.16
N ARG A 48 -22.30 6.62 22.87
CA ARG A 48 -21.37 7.71 22.54
C ARG A 48 -19.92 7.27 22.61
N LYS A 49 -19.52 6.50 23.62
CA LYS A 49 -18.16 5.96 23.71
C LYS A 49 -17.84 5.01 22.56
N GLN A 50 -18.80 4.17 22.16
CA GLN A 50 -18.64 3.24 21.05
C GLN A 50 -18.57 3.97 19.71
N ALA A 51 -19.45 4.94 19.46
CA ALA A 51 -19.41 5.78 18.27
C ALA A 51 -18.06 6.52 18.14
N MET A 52 -17.60 7.14 19.24
CA MET A 52 -16.28 7.78 19.26
C MET A 52 -15.13 6.80 19.02
N LYS A 53 -15.27 5.56 19.51
CA LYS A 53 -14.27 4.52 19.26
C LYS A 53 -14.22 4.15 17.78
N LEU A 54 -15.37 3.93 17.13
CA LEU A 54 -15.45 3.63 15.70
C LEU A 54 -14.79 4.72 14.85
N ILE A 55 -15.11 5.99 15.13
CA ILE A 55 -14.49 7.12 14.42
C ILE A 55 -12.97 7.17 14.68
N ARG A 56 -12.54 6.95 15.91
CA ARG A 56 -11.11 6.96 16.26
C ARG A 56 -10.36 5.83 15.57
N ASP A 57 -10.91 4.61 15.61
CA ASP A 57 -10.28 3.44 15.00
C ASP A 57 -10.14 3.63 13.47
N ALA A 58 -11.15 4.21 12.82
CA ALA A 58 -11.09 4.55 11.39
C ALA A 58 -10.08 5.66 11.10
N TRP A 59 -10.03 6.69 11.95
CA TRP A 59 -9.05 7.78 11.83
C TRP A 59 -7.61 7.30 12.01
N ASP A 60 -7.37 6.40 12.97
CA ASP A 60 -6.06 5.78 13.19
C ASP A 60 -5.66 4.90 11.99
N SER A 61 -6.62 4.19 11.38
CA SER A 61 -6.42 3.41 10.15
C SER A 61 -6.02 4.31 8.98
N ASP A 62 -6.76 5.39 8.75
CA ASP A 62 -6.47 6.37 7.68
C ASP A 62 -5.10 7.05 7.87
N ASN A 63 -4.77 7.48 9.08
CA ASN A 63 -3.47 8.07 9.38
C ASN A 63 -2.32 7.09 9.14
N LYS A 64 -2.52 5.82 9.47
CA LYS A 64 -1.53 4.77 9.20
C LYS A 64 -1.33 4.58 7.69
N ALA A 65 -2.41 4.58 6.91
CA ALA A 65 -2.34 4.47 5.45
C ALA A 65 -1.62 5.67 4.83
N VAL A 66 -1.91 6.90 5.29
CA VAL A 66 -1.20 8.12 4.86
C VAL A 66 0.28 8.04 5.19
N SER A 67 0.63 7.66 6.43
CA SER A 67 2.03 7.51 6.86
C SER A 67 2.79 6.47 6.03
N GLN A 68 2.16 5.35 5.69
CA GLN A 68 2.75 4.34 4.81
C GLN A 68 3.02 4.88 3.41
N ARG A 69 2.09 5.63 2.84
CA ARG A 69 2.27 6.29 1.53
C ARG A 69 3.42 7.28 1.54
N ASP A 70 3.53 8.09 2.59
CA ASP A 70 4.62 9.05 2.73
C ASP A 70 5.97 8.35 2.84
N GLN A 71 6.05 7.25 3.58
CA GLN A 71 7.26 6.41 3.66
C GLN A 71 7.64 5.82 2.29
N ILE A 72 6.67 5.29 1.53
CA ILE A 72 6.90 4.78 0.18
C ILE A 72 7.40 5.90 -0.74
N ALA A 73 6.79 7.09 -0.66
CA ALA A 73 7.20 8.24 -1.45
C ALA A 73 8.63 8.70 -1.13
N GLN A 74 9.00 8.75 0.14
CA GLN A 74 10.36 9.06 0.58
C GLN A 74 11.37 8.03 0.07
N GLN A 75 11.10 6.75 0.29
CA GLN A 75 11.98 5.67 -0.19
C GLN A 75 12.16 5.71 -1.71
N LYS A 76 11.09 5.99 -2.45
CA LYS A 76 11.14 6.15 -3.90
C LYS A 76 12.05 7.32 -4.31
N GLU A 77 11.92 8.48 -3.65
CA GLU A 77 12.76 9.65 -3.94
C GLU A 77 14.24 9.39 -3.63
N GLU A 78 14.52 8.69 -2.51
CA GLU A 78 15.88 8.25 -2.18
C GLU A 78 16.46 7.34 -3.29
N LYS A 79 15.68 6.39 -3.80
CA LYS A 79 16.14 5.50 -4.87
C LYS A 79 16.29 6.23 -6.21
N LEU A 80 15.43 7.19 -6.52
CA LEU A 80 15.60 8.06 -7.68
C LEU A 80 16.87 8.92 -7.57
N LYS A 81 17.19 9.42 -6.37
CA LYS A 81 18.44 10.13 -6.11
C LYS A 81 19.66 9.22 -6.34
N GLU A 82 19.60 7.99 -5.83
CA GLU A 82 20.65 6.99 -6.04
C GLU A 82 20.88 6.71 -7.54
N VAL A 83 19.81 6.61 -8.35
CA VAL A 83 19.91 6.47 -9.81
C VAL A 83 20.58 7.69 -10.46
N ARG A 84 20.22 8.91 -10.02
CA ARG A 84 20.86 10.14 -10.52
C ARG A 84 22.36 10.16 -10.18
N GLU A 85 22.72 9.84 -8.96
CA GLU A 85 24.11 9.74 -8.51
C GLU A 85 24.90 8.72 -9.34
N CYS A 86 24.35 7.53 -9.55
CA CYS A 86 24.97 6.51 -10.42
C CYS A 86 25.17 7.02 -11.86
N ASN A 87 24.24 7.80 -12.41
CA ASN A 87 24.40 8.38 -13.74
C ASN A 87 25.56 9.39 -13.80
N GLU A 88 25.73 10.21 -12.77
CA GLU A 88 26.87 11.13 -12.69
C GLU A 88 28.19 10.39 -12.52
N GLU A 89 28.24 9.36 -11.68
CA GLU A 89 29.41 8.51 -11.52
C GLU A 89 29.79 7.82 -12.84
N LEU A 90 28.82 7.29 -13.60
CA LEU A 90 29.03 6.70 -14.92
C LEU A 90 29.55 7.72 -15.93
N LYS A 91 29.11 8.97 -15.85
CA LYS A 91 29.63 10.06 -16.68
C LYS A 91 31.10 10.36 -16.35
N GLN A 92 31.41 10.46 -15.05
CA GLN A 92 32.78 10.69 -14.59
C GLN A 92 33.75 9.57 -15.02
N ILE A 93 33.29 8.31 -15.03
CA ILE A 93 34.08 7.19 -15.51
C ILE A 93 34.36 7.32 -17.01
N ARG A 94 33.34 7.70 -17.81
CA ARG A 94 33.56 7.94 -19.27
C ARG A 94 34.57 9.05 -19.51
N GLU A 95 34.45 10.15 -18.79
CA GLU A 95 35.42 11.26 -18.87
C GLU A 95 36.80 10.81 -18.43
N SER A 96 36.91 10.02 -17.35
CA SER A 96 38.19 9.47 -16.88
C SER A 96 38.83 8.52 -17.87
N LYS A 97 38.04 7.72 -18.61
CA LYS A 97 38.55 6.88 -19.71
C LYS A 97 39.12 7.74 -20.83
N GLU A 98 38.43 8.79 -21.22
CA GLU A 98 38.90 9.70 -22.26
C GLU A 98 40.15 10.46 -21.85
N ILE A 99 40.23 10.95 -20.62
CA ILE A 99 41.42 11.58 -20.05
C ILE A 99 42.60 10.58 -20.02
N ALA A 100 42.35 9.32 -19.64
CA ALA A 100 43.37 8.28 -19.67
C ALA A 100 43.87 8.06 -21.10
N ARG A 101 42.97 7.92 -22.07
CA ARG A 101 43.35 7.76 -23.49
C ARG A 101 44.27 8.89 -23.96
N GLN A 102 43.91 10.15 -23.66
CA GLN A 102 44.70 11.30 -24.04
C GLN A 102 46.04 11.38 -23.30
N SER A 103 46.08 11.08 -22.00
CA SER A 103 47.32 11.16 -21.20
C SER A 103 48.33 10.09 -21.56
N TYR A 104 47.90 8.94 -22.04
CA TYR A 104 48.77 7.90 -22.56
C TYR A 104 49.10 8.09 -24.06
N GLY A 105 48.54 9.13 -24.70
CA GLY A 105 48.80 9.44 -26.11
C GLY A 105 48.27 8.40 -27.10
N VAL A 106 47.18 7.71 -26.74
CA VAL A 106 46.56 6.67 -27.55
C VAL A 106 45.55 7.27 -28.51
N ASP A 107 45.77 7.10 -29.81
CA ASP A 107 44.83 7.54 -30.85
C ASP A 107 43.59 6.63 -30.89
N SER A 108 42.44 7.20 -31.23
CA SER A 108 41.15 6.47 -31.32
C SER A 108 41.20 5.31 -32.35
N ASP A 109 42.00 5.43 -33.39
CA ASP A 109 42.11 4.44 -34.47
C ASP A 109 43.33 3.52 -34.30
N SER A 110 44.10 3.68 -33.22
CA SER A 110 45.28 2.88 -32.93
C SER A 110 44.95 1.42 -32.70
N GLN A 111 45.94 0.54 -32.94
CA GLN A 111 45.75 -0.89 -32.65
C GLN A 111 45.55 -1.14 -31.17
N GLU A 112 46.20 -0.38 -30.30
CA GLU A 112 46.04 -0.46 -28.85
C GLU A 112 44.58 -0.18 -28.40
N GLN A 113 43.94 0.83 -29.01
CA GLN A 113 42.53 1.14 -28.72
C GLN A 113 41.62 0.01 -29.23
N LYS A 114 41.84 -0.52 -30.43
CA LYS A 114 41.05 -1.64 -30.97
C LYS A 114 41.19 -2.90 -30.12
N ASP A 115 42.40 -3.18 -29.66
CA ASP A 115 42.68 -4.30 -28.76
C ASP A 115 41.94 -4.14 -27.41
N LEU A 116 41.90 -2.91 -26.87
CA LEU A 116 41.13 -2.62 -25.66
C LEU A 116 39.63 -2.87 -25.89
N GLU A 117 39.08 -2.35 -26.97
CA GLU A 117 37.65 -2.54 -27.30
C GLU A 117 37.30 -4.02 -27.46
N LEU A 118 38.20 -4.80 -28.06
CA LEU A 118 38.02 -6.23 -28.19
C LEU A 118 38.06 -6.96 -26.82
N LEU A 119 38.95 -6.54 -25.92
CA LEU A 119 39.03 -7.07 -24.56
C LEU A 119 37.77 -6.70 -23.75
N GLU A 120 37.25 -5.48 -23.90
CA GLU A 120 36.03 -5.04 -23.28
C GLU A 120 34.82 -5.86 -23.78
N LYS A 121 34.72 -6.05 -25.12
CA LYS A 121 33.71 -6.90 -25.77
C LYS A 121 33.75 -8.33 -25.21
N TYR A 122 34.96 -8.88 -25.06
CA TYR A 122 35.12 -10.23 -24.51
C TYR A 122 34.72 -10.33 -23.03
N GLN A 123 35.04 -9.33 -22.21
CA GLN A 123 34.56 -9.27 -20.82
C GLN A 123 33.06 -9.19 -20.72
N ASP A 124 32.42 -8.39 -21.57
CA ASP A 124 30.96 -8.24 -21.58
C ASP A 124 30.26 -9.53 -22.06
N TYR A 125 30.89 -10.25 -23.01
CA TYR A 125 30.44 -11.59 -23.42
C TYR A 125 30.53 -12.60 -22.27
N GLN A 126 31.63 -12.64 -21.53
CA GLN A 126 31.80 -13.53 -20.39
C GLN A 126 30.78 -13.27 -19.29
N LYS A 127 30.33 -12.03 -19.13
CA LYS A 127 29.28 -11.63 -18.16
C LYS A 127 27.87 -11.90 -18.67
N GLY A 128 27.68 -12.33 -19.92
CA GLY A 128 26.39 -12.53 -20.56
C GLY A 128 25.66 -11.23 -20.89
N VAL A 129 26.34 -10.09 -20.90
CA VAL A 129 25.77 -8.79 -21.26
C VAL A 129 25.71 -8.64 -22.79
N GLN A 130 26.65 -9.22 -23.49
CA GLN A 130 26.72 -9.22 -24.95
C GLN A 130 26.54 -10.64 -25.50
N THR A 131 25.73 -10.78 -26.54
CA THR A 131 25.40 -12.05 -27.17
C THR A 131 25.95 -12.16 -28.61
N ASP A 132 26.59 -11.09 -29.12
CA ASP A 132 27.13 -11.07 -30.48
C ASP A 132 28.28 -12.02 -30.61
N ASP A 133 28.30 -12.79 -31.71
CA ASP A 133 29.40 -13.70 -32.03
C ASP A 133 30.66 -12.92 -32.39
N PHE A 134 31.81 -13.52 -32.07
CA PHE A 134 33.10 -12.98 -32.48
C PHE A 134 33.44 -13.45 -33.89
N SER A 135 34.00 -12.55 -34.70
CA SER A 135 34.58 -12.93 -35.99
C SER A 135 35.82 -13.81 -35.82
N LYS A 136 36.20 -14.48 -36.88
CA LYS A 136 37.40 -15.33 -36.83
C LYS A 136 38.65 -14.53 -36.53
N GLU A 137 38.77 -13.34 -37.12
CA GLU A 137 39.86 -12.40 -36.90
C GLU A 137 39.92 -11.91 -35.44
N GLU A 138 38.74 -11.61 -34.84
CA GLU A 138 38.65 -11.22 -33.43
C GLU A 138 39.04 -12.36 -32.49
N ILE A 139 38.66 -13.60 -32.80
CA ILE A 139 39.04 -14.77 -32.00
C ILE A 139 40.55 -14.99 -32.06
N ASP A 140 41.16 -14.89 -33.26
CA ASP A 140 42.59 -15.08 -33.41
C ASP A 140 43.37 -13.96 -32.71
N ARG A 141 42.89 -12.72 -32.79
CA ARG A 141 43.47 -11.58 -32.05
C ARG A 141 43.34 -11.75 -30.52
N LEU A 142 42.24 -12.24 -30.02
CA LEU A 142 42.07 -12.53 -28.58
C LEU A 142 43.08 -13.59 -28.09
N LYS A 143 43.38 -14.62 -28.90
CA LYS A 143 44.39 -15.61 -28.54
C LYS A 143 45.80 -15.01 -28.46
N GLU A 144 46.12 -14.06 -29.34
CA GLU A 144 47.38 -13.32 -29.28
C GLU A 144 47.45 -12.46 -28.01
N LEU A 145 46.40 -11.73 -27.72
CA LEU A 145 46.30 -10.85 -26.53
C LEU A 145 46.38 -11.61 -25.21
N GLN A 146 45.93 -12.88 -25.15
CA GLN A 146 46.10 -13.71 -23.96
C GLN A 146 47.56 -13.93 -23.56
N ASN A 147 48.49 -13.89 -24.51
CA ASN A 147 49.93 -14.10 -24.30
C ASN A 147 50.72 -12.78 -24.28
N THR A 148 50.05 -11.65 -24.48
CA THR A 148 50.66 -10.32 -24.52
C THR A 148 50.36 -9.56 -23.22
N PRO A 149 51.36 -8.99 -22.54
CA PRO A 149 51.10 -8.18 -21.37
C PRO A 149 50.29 -6.94 -21.76
N LEU A 150 49.30 -6.59 -20.92
CA LEU A 150 48.49 -5.38 -21.10
C LEU A 150 49.36 -4.14 -20.95
N THR A 151 49.10 -3.12 -21.76
CA THR A 151 49.70 -1.81 -21.58
C THR A 151 49.15 -1.09 -20.33
N ASP A 152 49.85 -0.07 -19.88
CA ASP A 152 49.39 0.74 -18.73
C ASP A 152 48.04 1.40 -19.03
N TYR A 153 47.83 1.85 -20.27
CA TYR A 153 46.55 2.38 -20.73
C TYR A 153 45.44 1.32 -20.65
N GLN A 154 45.67 0.14 -21.24
CA GLN A 154 44.67 -0.94 -21.22
C GLN A 154 44.34 -1.36 -19.79
N THR A 155 45.36 -1.49 -18.94
CA THR A 155 45.18 -1.82 -17.53
C THR A 155 44.30 -0.77 -16.83
N ARG A 156 44.58 0.51 -17.04
CA ARG A 156 43.78 1.61 -16.46
C ARG A 156 42.37 1.64 -16.99
N ALA A 157 42.16 1.46 -18.28
CA ALA A 157 40.83 1.45 -18.89
C ALA A 157 39.98 0.27 -18.41
N LEU A 158 40.54 -0.93 -18.27
CA LEU A 158 39.87 -2.10 -17.75
C LEU A 158 39.50 -1.96 -16.26
N GLN A 159 40.36 -1.30 -15.46
CA GLN A 159 39.99 -0.93 -14.06
C GLN A 159 38.79 0.00 -14.01
N LEU A 160 38.72 1.01 -14.88
CA LEU A 160 37.59 1.92 -14.99
C LEU A 160 36.31 1.20 -15.44
N ASN A 161 36.42 0.20 -16.32
CA ASN A 161 35.32 -0.66 -16.71
C ASN A 161 34.81 -1.51 -15.54
N ALA A 162 35.68 -2.07 -14.73
CA ALA A 162 35.27 -2.80 -13.55
C ALA A 162 34.51 -1.91 -12.56
N GLN A 163 34.92 -0.64 -12.39
CA GLN A 163 34.18 0.35 -11.61
C GLN A 163 32.82 0.67 -12.24
N LYS A 164 32.77 0.87 -13.57
CA LYS A 164 31.50 1.07 -14.32
C LYS A 164 30.50 -0.06 -14.05
N ASP A 165 30.96 -1.31 -14.07
CA ASP A 165 30.07 -2.47 -13.84
C ASP A 165 29.48 -2.48 -12.45
N VAL A 166 30.25 -2.13 -11.42
CA VAL A 166 29.75 -2.01 -10.05
C VAL A 166 28.64 -0.96 -9.98
N ILE A 167 28.84 0.19 -10.61
CA ILE A 167 27.88 1.28 -10.62
C ILE A 167 26.63 0.93 -11.43
N LEU A 168 26.78 0.25 -12.58
CA LEU A 168 25.65 -0.25 -13.36
C LEU A 168 24.78 -1.21 -12.53
N ASN A 169 25.41 -2.16 -11.84
CA ASN A 169 24.69 -3.08 -10.96
C ASN A 169 23.96 -2.37 -9.82
N LYS A 170 24.58 -1.33 -9.23
CA LYS A 170 23.96 -0.49 -8.21
C LYS A 170 22.74 0.26 -8.78
N LYS A 171 22.91 0.88 -9.95
CA LYS A 171 21.85 1.58 -10.67
C LYS A 171 20.67 0.67 -10.99
N ASP A 172 20.92 -0.53 -11.51
CA ASP A 172 19.88 -1.51 -11.85
C ASP A 172 19.08 -1.96 -10.64
N ARG A 173 19.75 -2.15 -9.48
CA ARG A 173 19.07 -2.44 -8.21
C ARG A 173 18.19 -1.27 -7.77
N ALA A 174 18.72 -0.05 -7.85
CA ALA A 174 17.96 1.15 -7.50
C ALA A 174 16.75 1.32 -8.42
N GLN A 175 16.88 1.09 -9.73
CA GLN A 175 15.78 1.15 -10.69
C GLN A 175 14.69 0.10 -10.41
N ARG A 176 15.08 -1.16 -10.13
CA ARG A 176 14.11 -2.19 -9.73
C ARG A 176 13.37 -1.81 -8.45
N ASN A 177 14.06 -1.22 -7.48
CA ASN A 177 13.43 -0.74 -6.26
C ASN A 177 12.44 0.41 -6.55
N VAL A 178 12.76 1.34 -7.46
CA VAL A 178 11.83 2.40 -7.90
C VAL A 178 10.58 1.81 -8.53
N THR A 179 10.71 0.78 -9.36
CA THR A 179 9.57 0.09 -9.97
C THR A 179 8.69 -0.56 -8.90
N SER A 180 9.28 -1.36 -8.00
CA SER A 180 8.56 -2.01 -6.92
C SER A 180 7.86 -1.01 -5.98
N LEU A 181 8.53 0.10 -5.62
CA LEU A 181 7.93 1.17 -4.81
C LEU A 181 6.82 1.91 -5.55
N THR A 182 6.89 2.00 -6.87
CA THR A 182 5.82 2.60 -7.70
C THR A 182 4.58 1.71 -7.70
N GLU A 183 4.76 0.41 -7.81
CA GLU A 183 3.68 -0.58 -7.70
C GLU A 183 3.06 -0.56 -6.29
N ALA A 184 3.89 -0.60 -5.25
CA ALA A 184 3.43 -0.50 -3.87
C ALA A 184 2.65 0.80 -3.57
N ALA A 185 3.06 1.93 -4.17
CA ALA A 185 2.34 3.20 -4.05
C ALA A 185 0.97 3.17 -4.74
N ALA A 186 0.88 2.49 -5.89
CA ALA A 186 -0.38 2.31 -6.60
C ALA A 186 -1.35 1.41 -5.81
N ASP A 187 -0.85 0.31 -5.25
CA ASP A 187 -1.63 -0.61 -4.42
C ASP A 187 -2.13 0.08 -3.15
N ALA A 188 -1.24 0.79 -2.43
CA ALA A 188 -1.62 1.54 -1.24
C ALA A 188 -2.69 2.62 -1.53
N LYS A 189 -2.64 3.26 -2.70
CA LYS A 189 -3.66 4.21 -3.14
C LYS A 189 -4.98 3.51 -3.45
N LEU A 190 -4.94 2.36 -4.11
CA LEU A 190 -6.12 1.57 -4.43
C LEU A 190 -6.82 1.06 -3.17
N ASP A 191 -6.05 0.58 -2.19
CA ASP A 191 -6.58 0.12 -0.91
C ASP A 191 -7.23 1.26 -0.13
N GLN A 192 -6.63 2.44 -0.12
CA GLN A 192 -7.24 3.63 0.49
C GLN A 192 -8.57 4.02 -0.19
N LEU A 193 -8.65 3.92 -1.52
CA LEU A 193 -9.90 4.21 -2.25
C LEU A 193 -11.01 3.18 -2.00
N LYS A 194 -10.64 1.94 -1.69
CA LYS A 194 -11.58 0.85 -1.41
C LYS A 194 -12.07 0.86 0.04
N SER A 195 -11.25 1.32 0.99
CA SER A 195 -11.56 1.18 2.42
C SER A 195 -12.79 1.98 2.83
N GLN A 196 -12.93 3.24 2.38
CA GLN A 196 -13.99 4.17 2.79
C GLN A 196 -14.27 4.11 4.31
N ASP A 197 -13.25 3.73 5.10
CA ASP A 197 -13.42 3.37 6.51
C ASP A 197 -13.95 4.53 7.35
N MET A 198 -13.53 5.77 7.04
CA MET A 198 -14.06 6.95 7.74
C MET A 198 -15.53 7.20 7.47
N GLN A 199 -15.98 7.04 6.21
CA GLN A 199 -17.39 7.25 5.86
C GLN A 199 -18.27 6.16 6.50
N LYS A 200 -17.84 4.90 6.40
CA LYS A 200 -18.54 3.77 7.05
C LYS A 200 -18.57 3.92 8.58
N ALA A 201 -17.47 4.37 9.17
CA ALA A 201 -17.41 4.60 10.62
C ALA A 201 -18.30 5.75 11.05
N GLN A 202 -18.41 6.81 10.25
CA GLN A 202 -19.32 7.93 10.51
C GLN A 202 -20.77 7.51 10.37
N ASP A 203 -21.11 6.79 9.30
CA ASP A 203 -22.47 6.25 9.10
C ASP A 203 -22.87 5.31 10.26
N ALA A 204 -21.98 4.40 10.66
CA ALA A 204 -22.20 3.49 11.77
C ALA A 204 -22.30 4.22 13.14
N ALA A 205 -21.51 5.28 13.33
CA ALA A 205 -21.57 6.09 14.53
C ALA A 205 -22.89 6.88 14.61
N ASP A 206 -23.35 7.45 13.50
CA ASP A 206 -24.60 8.17 13.40
C ASP A 206 -25.80 7.22 13.62
N GLU A 207 -25.79 6.01 13.00
CA GLU A 207 -26.81 4.98 13.26
C GLU A 207 -26.86 4.59 14.75
N LEU A 208 -25.71 4.46 15.40
CA LEU A 208 -25.60 4.06 16.80
C LEU A 208 -26.12 5.16 17.75
N LEU A 209 -25.88 6.43 17.41
CA LEU A 209 -26.39 7.58 18.14
C LEU A 209 -27.89 7.75 17.92
N ASP A 210 -28.37 7.61 16.68
CA ASP A 210 -29.78 7.67 16.33
C ASP A 210 -30.57 6.55 17.01
N ALA A 211 -30.02 5.32 17.01
CA ALA A 211 -30.62 4.20 17.73
C ALA A 211 -30.74 4.49 19.23
N SER A 212 -29.67 5.08 19.84
CA SER A 212 -29.69 5.43 21.26
C SER A 212 -30.66 6.56 21.62
N ASP A 213 -30.94 7.46 20.67
CA ASP A 213 -31.89 8.56 20.86
C ASP A 213 -33.35 8.16 20.60
N LYS A 214 -33.60 7.17 19.72
CA LYS A 214 -34.95 6.67 19.40
C LYS A 214 -35.58 5.82 20.49
N ASP A 215 -34.76 5.18 21.30
CA ASP A 215 -35.28 4.35 22.37
C ASP A 215 -34.90 4.90 23.74
N ALA A 216 -35.81 5.64 24.33
CA ALA A 216 -35.69 6.12 25.72
C ALA A 216 -35.47 4.97 26.74
N PHE A 217 -35.61 3.74 26.34
CA PHE A 217 -35.57 2.56 27.18
C PHE A 217 -34.52 1.51 26.83
N GLY A 218 -33.58 1.85 26.02
CA GLY A 218 -32.33 1.08 25.99
C GLY A 218 -32.36 -0.32 25.43
N MET A 219 -33.34 -0.69 24.62
CA MET A 219 -33.30 -1.98 23.92
C MET A 219 -32.56 -1.91 22.57
N LEU A 220 -32.26 -0.71 22.08
CA LEU A 220 -31.84 -0.50 20.73
C LEU A 220 -30.34 -0.58 20.50
N ILE A 221 -29.53 -0.59 21.55
CA ILE A 221 -28.11 -1.00 21.36
C ILE A 221 -28.06 -2.44 20.88
N GLN A 222 -29.00 -3.26 21.38
CA GLN A 222 -29.12 -4.64 20.92
C GLN A 222 -29.54 -4.71 19.45
N ASP A 223 -30.54 -3.92 19.02
CA ASP A 223 -31.01 -3.86 17.63
C ASP A 223 -29.87 -3.34 16.67
N ALA A 224 -29.03 -2.40 17.13
CA ALA A 224 -27.92 -1.91 16.33
C ALA A 224 -26.79 -2.94 16.22
N VAL A 225 -26.50 -3.68 17.28
CA VAL A 225 -25.55 -4.80 17.27
C VAL A 225 -26.10 -5.93 16.40
N ASP A 226 -27.37 -6.29 16.58
CA ASP A 226 -28.03 -7.34 15.81
C ASP A 226 -28.07 -6.98 14.31
N HIS A 227 -28.28 -5.72 13.95
CA HIS A 227 -28.25 -5.27 12.57
C HIS A 227 -26.83 -5.27 11.95
N ILE A 228 -25.78 -4.98 12.73
CA ILE A 228 -24.39 -5.11 12.30
C ILE A 228 -24.04 -6.60 12.09
N ASP A 229 -24.49 -7.45 12.99
CA ASP A 229 -24.29 -8.89 12.91
C ASP A 229 -25.07 -9.49 11.73
N GLU A 230 -26.34 -9.08 11.49
CA GLU A 230 -27.11 -9.46 10.29
C GLU A 230 -26.41 -9.02 9.00
N LYS A 231 -25.89 -7.81 8.94
CA LYS A 231 -25.13 -7.36 7.77
C LYS A 231 -23.83 -8.14 7.57
N GLN A 232 -23.14 -8.48 8.66
CA GLN A 232 -21.93 -9.32 8.58
C GLN A 232 -22.26 -10.75 8.14
N GLU A 233 -23.39 -11.31 8.57
CA GLU A 233 -23.87 -12.61 8.10
C GLU A 233 -24.31 -12.54 6.63
N GLU A 234 -25.05 -11.51 6.22
CA GLU A 234 -25.39 -11.28 4.81
C GLU A 234 -24.17 -11.09 3.91
N GLU A 235 -23.13 -10.42 4.38
CA GLU A 235 -21.87 -10.27 3.63
C GLU A 235 -21.12 -11.60 3.52
N LYS A 236 -21.15 -12.43 4.57
CA LYS A 236 -20.60 -13.78 4.51
C LYS A 236 -21.40 -14.69 3.57
N GLU A 237 -22.73 -14.67 3.65
CA GLU A 237 -23.59 -15.41 2.75
C GLU A 237 -23.40 -14.99 1.28
N LYS A 238 -23.32 -13.68 1.01
CA LYS A 238 -23.03 -13.16 -0.35
C LYS A 238 -21.62 -13.50 -0.83
N ALA A 239 -20.64 -13.57 0.08
CA ALA A 239 -19.30 -14.02 -0.25
C ALA A 239 -19.26 -15.52 -0.55
N GLU A 240 -19.98 -16.32 0.22
CA GLU A 240 -20.15 -17.77 -0.01
C GLU A 240 -20.91 -18.04 -1.31
N GLU A 241 -22.05 -17.35 -1.56
CA GLU A 241 -22.78 -17.46 -2.84
C GLU A 241 -21.92 -17.01 -4.07
N ALA A 242 -21.08 -15.98 -3.89
CA ALA A 242 -20.19 -15.53 -4.95
C ALA A 242 -19.06 -16.54 -5.20
N GLN A 243 -18.65 -17.27 -4.17
CA GLN A 243 -17.66 -18.32 -4.27
C GLN A 243 -18.24 -19.58 -4.93
N GLU A 244 -19.43 -20.02 -4.53
CA GLU A 244 -20.15 -21.12 -5.18
C GLU A 244 -20.41 -20.86 -6.67
N LYS A 245 -20.83 -19.64 -7.04
CA LYS A 245 -21.01 -19.26 -8.46
C LYS A 245 -19.71 -19.25 -9.26
N ARG A 246 -18.56 -18.99 -8.63
CA ARG A 246 -17.24 -19.10 -9.28
C ARG A 246 -16.85 -20.58 -9.47
N ASP A 247 -17.08 -21.40 -8.48
CA ASP A 247 -16.76 -22.82 -8.53
C ASP A 247 -17.66 -23.54 -9.56
N GLU A 248 -18.97 -23.19 -9.64
CA GLU A 248 -19.88 -23.68 -10.67
C GLU A 248 -19.51 -23.17 -12.10
N GLN A 249 -18.94 -21.98 -12.22
CA GLN A 249 -18.44 -21.51 -13.52
C GLN A 249 -17.14 -22.20 -13.92
N GLN A 250 -16.33 -22.59 -12.95
CA GLN A 250 -15.08 -23.31 -13.18
C GLN A 250 -15.38 -24.76 -13.58
N GLU A 251 -16.37 -25.42 -12.95
CA GLU A 251 -16.85 -26.77 -13.35
C GLU A 251 -17.53 -26.82 -14.73
N LYS A 252 -18.04 -25.71 -15.24
CA LYS A 252 -18.61 -25.60 -16.59
C LYS A 252 -17.62 -25.29 -17.69
N ILE A 253 -16.36 -24.99 -17.33
CA ILE A 253 -15.26 -24.65 -18.26
C ILE A 253 -14.28 -25.84 -18.42
N ASP A 254 -14.26 -26.78 -17.48
CA ASP A 254 -13.58 -28.08 -17.59
C ASP A 254 -14.51 -29.14 -18.22
#